data_cc18d7b1eae9c01aca2d84fe9f9abf4f
#
_entry.id   cc18d7b1eae9c01aca2d84fe9f9abf4f
#
_cell.length_a   1.000
_cell.length_b   1.000
_cell.length_c   1.000
_cell.angle_alpha   90.00
_cell.angle_beta   90.00
_cell.angle_gamma   90.00
#
_symmetry.space_group_name_H-M   'P 1'
#
loop_
_entity.id
_entity.type
_entity.pdbx_description
1 polymer ?
#
loop_
_entity_poly.entity_id
_entity_poly.type
_entity_poly.pdbx_seq_one_letter_code
_entity_poly.pdbx_strand_id
1 'polypeptide(L)'
;MAGFTPPPYPYDRLAPLQEAASQLPGGLVDLSIGTPCDPPPDLVAEAMADPAAARSYPPSVGPLAYRTAAAGWLRRRFGADVDPNQVAACVGTKELVAGIPQWLRLRTPERDTVLYPEISYPTYAM
;
A
#
# COMPACT_ATOMS: atom_id res chain seq x y z
N MET A 1 -31.36 -9.59 -8.07
CA MET A 1 -30.29 -8.60 -7.81
C MET A 1 -29.06 -9.08 -8.58
N ALA A 2 -28.55 -8.28 -9.52
CA ALA A 2 -27.27 -8.60 -10.16
C ALA A 2 -26.18 -8.52 -9.08
N GLY A 3 -25.42 -9.60 -8.88
CA GLY A 3 -24.31 -9.62 -7.95
C GLY A 3 -23.21 -8.66 -8.39
N PHE A 4 -22.47 -8.08 -7.44
CA PHE A 4 -21.27 -7.31 -7.74
C PHE A 4 -20.23 -8.23 -8.40
N THR A 5 -19.76 -7.83 -9.58
CA THR A 5 -18.63 -8.47 -10.25
C THR A 5 -17.45 -7.49 -10.19
N PRO A 6 -16.36 -7.85 -9.52
CA PRO A 6 -15.21 -6.97 -9.45
C PRO A 6 -14.61 -6.79 -10.86
N PRO A 7 -14.09 -5.60 -11.18
CA PRO A 7 -13.37 -5.40 -12.44
C PRO A 7 -12.11 -6.31 -12.46
N PRO A 8 -11.69 -6.79 -13.66
CA PRO A 8 -10.47 -7.56 -13.78
C PRO A 8 -9.27 -6.71 -13.35
N TYR A 9 -8.35 -7.32 -12.60
CA TYR A 9 -7.14 -6.63 -12.18
C TYR A 9 -6.29 -6.26 -13.40
N PRO A 10 -5.89 -5.00 -13.58
CA PRO A 10 -5.27 -4.55 -14.84
C PRO A 10 -4.01 -5.30 -15.23
N TYR A 11 -3.21 -5.75 -14.26
CA TYR A 11 -1.97 -6.50 -14.50
C TYR A 11 -2.21 -7.93 -15.02
N ASP A 12 -3.40 -8.50 -14.83
CA ASP A 12 -3.74 -9.83 -15.37
C ASP A 12 -3.71 -9.84 -16.91
N ARG A 13 -3.88 -8.67 -17.53
CA ARG A 13 -3.77 -8.49 -18.99
C ARG A 13 -2.35 -8.67 -19.51
N LEU A 14 -1.34 -8.60 -18.64
CA LEU A 14 0.07 -8.76 -19.02
C LEU A 14 0.46 -10.23 -19.19
N ALA A 15 -0.27 -11.17 -18.60
CA ALA A 15 0.10 -12.59 -18.60
C ALA A 15 0.40 -13.15 -20.01
N PRO A 16 -0.43 -12.92 -21.05
CA PRO A 16 -0.12 -13.41 -22.40
C PRO A 16 1.14 -12.79 -23.01
N LEU A 17 1.42 -11.52 -22.67
CA LEU A 17 2.62 -10.81 -23.16
C LEU A 17 3.87 -11.33 -22.45
N GLN A 18 3.79 -11.61 -21.16
CA GLN A 18 4.86 -12.20 -20.37
C GLN A 18 5.20 -13.61 -20.88
N GLU A 19 4.19 -14.42 -21.18
CA GLU A 19 4.38 -15.74 -21.78
C GLU A 19 5.08 -15.65 -23.14
N ALA A 20 4.60 -14.78 -24.04
CA ALA A 20 5.22 -14.58 -25.34
C ALA A 20 6.67 -14.09 -25.23
N ALA A 21 6.96 -13.15 -24.33
CA ALA A 21 8.30 -12.64 -24.10
C ALA A 21 9.25 -13.70 -23.55
N SER A 22 8.76 -14.61 -22.69
CA SER A 22 9.57 -15.68 -22.10
C SER A 22 10.09 -16.69 -23.14
N GLN A 23 9.45 -16.78 -24.30
CA GLN A 23 9.87 -17.65 -25.40
C GLN A 23 11.00 -17.06 -26.26
N LEU A 24 11.35 -15.79 -26.07
CA LEU A 24 12.39 -15.13 -26.84
C LEU A 24 13.80 -15.48 -26.28
N PRO A 25 14.85 -15.49 -27.14
CA PRO A 25 16.23 -15.59 -26.66
C PRO A 25 16.54 -14.46 -25.67
N GLY A 26 16.98 -14.81 -24.47
CA GLY A 26 17.22 -13.86 -23.38
C GLY A 26 16.09 -13.78 -22.34
N GLY A 27 14.93 -14.35 -22.66
CA GLY A 27 13.80 -14.43 -21.71
C GLY A 27 13.07 -13.10 -21.48
N LEU A 28 12.27 -13.08 -20.42
CA LEU A 28 11.49 -11.90 -20.00
C LEU A 28 12.31 -10.97 -19.11
N VAL A 29 12.31 -9.69 -19.44
CA VAL A 29 12.69 -8.60 -18.51
C VAL A 29 11.42 -7.86 -18.12
N ASP A 30 10.92 -8.13 -16.91
CA ASP A 30 9.67 -7.52 -16.42
C ASP A 30 9.94 -6.13 -15.81
N LEU A 31 9.49 -5.10 -16.51
CA LEU A 31 9.55 -3.70 -16.08
C LEU A 31 8.17 -3.13 -15.70
N SER A 32 7.16 -3.99 -15.57
CA SER A 32 5.77 -3.56 -15.30
C SER A 32 5.58 -3.07 -13.87
N ILE A 33 6.38 -3.55 -12.92
CA ILE A 33 6.30 -3.18 -11.51
C ILE A 33 7.69 -2.79 -11.01
N GLY A 34 7.82 -1.58 -10.46
CA GLY A 34 9.06 -1.11 -9.86
C GLY A 34 9.29 -1.73 -8.47
N THR A 35 9.80 -2.94 -8.43
CA THR A 35 10.14 -3.62 -7.17
C THR A 35 11.62 -3.44 -6.88
N PRO A 36 12.01 -2.93 -5.68
CA PRO A 36 13.41 -2.90 -5.26
C PRO A 36 14.02 -4.30 -5.24
N CYS A 37 15.21 -4.46 -5.82
CA CYS A 37 15.93 -5.72 -5.86
C CYS A 37 17.01 -5.84 -4.77
N ASP A 38 17.38 -4.72 -4.14
CA ASP A 38 18.35 -4.71 -3.05
C ASP A 38 17.75 -5.32 -1.78
N PRO A 39 18.53 -6.11 -1.02
CA PRO A 39 18.06 -6.63 0.25
C PRO A 39 17.83 -5.48 1.26
N PRO A 40 16.87 -5.62 2.18
CA PRO A 40 16.72 -4.65 3.25
C PRO A 40 17.97 -4.66 4.15
N PRO A 41 18.29 -3.54 4.82
CA PRO A 41 19.36 -3.54 5.83
C PRO A 41 19.13 -4.60 6.92
N ASP A 42 20.21 -5.21 7.41
CA ASP A 42 20.15 -6.28 8.42
C ASP A 42 19.34 -5.86 9.66
N LEU A 43 19.49 -4.62 10.11
CA LEU A 43 18.72 -4.04 11.21
C LEU A 43 17.20 -4.18 11.02
N VAL A 44 16.71 -4.04 9.78
CA VAL A 44 15.28 -4.18 9.46
C VAL A 44 14.87 -5.64 9.52
N ALA A 45 15.68 -6.54 8.94
CA ALA A 45 15.44 -7.97 8.95
C ALA A 45 15.42 -8.52 10.40
N GLU A 46 16.37 -8.11 11.22
CA GLU A 46 16.46 -8.47 12.64
C GLU A 46 15.24 -7.98 13.43
N ALA A 47 14.83 -6.72 13.24
CA ALA A 47 13.66 -6.17 13.90
C ALA A 47 12.34 -6.90 13.51
N MET A 48 12.23 -7.33 12.25
CA MET A 48 11.08 -8.12 11.79
C MET A 48 11.09 -9.57 12.32
N ALA A 49 12.25 -10.11 12.66
CA ALA A 49 12.40 -11.45 13.21
C ALA A 49 12.10 -11.51 14.73
N ASP A 50 11.87 -10.38 15.39
CA ASP A 50 11.58 -10.35 16.83
C ASP A 50 10.26 -11.07 17.15
N PRO A 51 10.30 -12.23 17.85
CA PRO A 51 9.10 -12.99 18.19
C PRO A 51 8.19 -12.28 19.20
N ALA A 52 8.66 -11.22 19.86
CA ALA A 52 7.85 -10.45 20.80
C ALA A 52 6.68 -9.75 20.11
N ALA A 53 6.85 -9.35 18.84
CA ALA A 53 5.81 -8.73 18.04
C ALA A 53 4.62 -9.67 17.74
N ALA A 54 4.80 -10.99 17.82
CA ALA A 54 3.79 -11.99 17.51
C ALA A 54 2.97 -12.45 18.73
N ARG A 55 3.20 -11.92 19.92
CA ARG A 55 2.62 -12.45 21.17
C ARG A 55 1.23 -11.92 21.53
N SER A 56 0.76 -10.86 20.85
CA SER A 56 -0.54 -10.25 21.17
C SER A 56 -1.13 -9.54 19.97
N TYR A 57 -2.44 -9.30 20.02
CA TYR A 57 -3.08 -8.42 19.04
C TYR A 57 -2.67 -6.96 19.29
N PRO A 58 -2.17 -6.26 18.27
CA PRO A 58 -1.85 -4.84 18.40
C PRO A 58 -3.13 -4.00 18.51
N PRO A 59 -3.06 -2.78 19.07
CA PRO A 59 -4.14 -1.80 18.97
C PRO A 59 -4.49 -1.52 17.50
N SER A 60 -5.76 -1.28 17.18
CA SER A 60 -6.24 -1.02 15.82
C SER A 60 -5.51 0.14 15.11
N VAL A 61 -5.13 1.17 15.87
CA VAL A 61 -4.35 2.31 15.36
C VAL A 61 -2.84 2.05 15.27
N GLY A 62 -2.39 0.88 15.67
CA GLY A 62 -0.98 0.51 15.79
C GLY A 62 -0.35 0.85 17.14
N PRO A 63 0.72 0.14 17.53
CA PRO A 63 1.44 0.40 18.78
C PRO A 63 1.97 1.84 18.85
N LEU A 64 2.02 2.42 20.07
CA LEU A 64 2.52 3.78 20.26
C LEU A 64 3.97 3.92 19.78
N ALA A 65 4.80 2.91 19.99
CA ALA A 65 6.20 2.91 19.53
C ALA A 65 6.29 3.09 18.00
N TYR A 66 5.48 2.36 17.23
CA TYR A 66 5.37 2.51 15.78
C TYR A 66 4.96 3.94 15.39
N ARG A 67 3.88 4.45 16.00
CA ARG A 67 3.34 5.78 15.69
C ARG A 67 4.32 6.90 16.03
N THR A 68 5.03 6.77 17.14
CA THR A 68 6.10 7.71 17.55
C THR A 68 7.28 7.67 16.57
N ALA A 69 7.70 6.48 16.16
CA ALA A 69 8.77 6.32 15.17
C ALA A 69 8.40 6.95 13.81
N ALA A 70 7.16 6.72 13.35
CA ALA A 70 6.64 7.30 12.12
C ALA A 70 6.57 8.84 12.20
N ALA A 71 6.04 9.41 13.28
CA ALA A 71 6.02 10.85 13.50
C ALA A 71 7.44 11.46 13.53
N GLY A 72 8.37 10.79 14.20
CA GLY A 72 9.78 11.19 14.24
C GLY A 72 10.44 11.13 12.85
N TRP A 73 10.11 10.14 12.03
CA TRP A 73 10.60 10.06 10.66
C TRP A 73 10.05 11.20 9.79
N LEU A 74 8.73 11.48 9.86
CA LEU A 74 8.10 12.59 9.15
C LEU A 74 8.76 13.94 9.50
N ARG A 75 9.03 14.16 10.78
CA ARG A 75 9.73 15.38 11.22
C ARG A 75 11.14 15.48 10.65
N ARG A 76 11.94 14.41 10.72
CA ARG A 76 13.33 14.41 10.23
C ARG A 76 13.42 14.53 8.71
N ARG A 77 12.50 13.88 7.97
CA ARG A 77 12.59 13.80 6.51
C ARG A 77 11.90 14.96 5.80
N PHE A 78 10.80 15.46 6.36
CA PHE A 78 9.93 16.44 5.72
C PHE A 78 9.70 17.71 6.54
N GLY A 79 10.23 17.82 7.76
CA GLY A 79 9.95 18.92 8.66
C GLY A 79 8.50 18.96 9.16
N ALA A 80 7.73 17.88 8.97
CA ALA A 80 6.34 17.80 9.39
C ALA A 80 6.26 17.41 10.86
N ASP A 81 5.69 18.29 11.69
CA ASP A 81 5.46 18.04 13.12
C ASP A 81 4.06 17.43 13.30
N VAL A 82 4.02 16.13 13.49
CA VAL A 82 2.78 15.33 13.60
C VAL A 82 2.75 14.70 14.98
N ASP A 83 1.63 14.86 15.71
CA ASP A 83 1.40 14.15 16.96
C ASP A 83 1.24 12.64 16.68
N PRO A 84 1.90 11.74 17.43
CA PRO A 84 1.69 10.30 17.29
C PRO A 84 0.21 9.84 17.37
N ASN A 85 -0.66 10.62 18.01
CA ASN A 85 -2.10 10.35 18.04
C ASN A 85 -2.83 10.65 16.72
N GLN A 86 -2.17 11.36 15.81
CA GLN A 86 -2.65 11.62 14.44
C GLN A 86 -2.13 10.59 13.43
N VAL A 87 -1.35 9.62 13.89
CA VAL A 87 -0.80 8.54 13.07
C VAL A 87 -1.55 7.25 13.35
N ALA A 88 -2.02 6.59 12.30
CA ALA A 88 -2.58 5.25 12.36
C ALA A 88 -1.82 4.30 11.45
N ALA A 89 -1.64 3.06 11.90
CA ALA A 89 -1.09 2.00 11.08
C ALA A 89 -2.11 1.50 10.06
N CYS A 90 -1.65 1.09 8.90
CA CYS A 90 -2.45 0.37 7.90
C CYS A 90 -1.63 -0.83 7.36
N VAL A 91 -2.31 -1.79 6.79
CA VAL A 91 -1.66 -2.95 6.15
C VAL A 91 -1.23 -2.56 4.73
N GLY A 92 -0.24 -1.67 4.66
CA GLY A 92 0.28 -1.13 3.42
C GLY A 92 -0.54 0.05 2.86
N THR A 93 0.10 0.82 1.98
CA THR A 93 -0.50 2.01 1.36
C THR A 93 -1.66 1.68 0.41
N LYS A 94 -1.73 0.47 -0.10
CA LYS A 94 -2.84 0.03 -0.98
C LYS A 94 -4.17 0.01 -0.20
N GLU A 95 -4.17 -0.49 1.03
CA GLU A 95 -5.34 -0.46 1.91
C GLU A 95 -5.78 0.99 2.17
N LEU A 96 -4.83 1.86 2.50
CA LEU A 96 -5.10 3.28 2.72
C LEU A 96 -5.76 3.91 1.50
N VAL A 97 -5.16 3.73 0.32
CA VAL A 97 -5.65 4.31 -0.94
C VAL A 97 -7.06 3.80 -1.26
N ALA A 98 -7.32 2.51 -1.12
CA ALA A 98 -8.63 1.92 -1.37
C ALA A 98 -9.70 2.39 -0.36
N GLY A 99 -9.32 2.62 0.90
CA GLY A 99 -10.24 3.02 1.96
C GLY A 99 -10.57 4.52 2.00
N ILE A 100 -9.68 5.39 1.52
CA ILE A 100 -9.84 6.85 1.60
C ILE A 100 -11.19 7.33 1.07
N PRO A 101 -11.67 6.95 -0.13
CA PRO A 101 -12.95 7.44 -0.66
C PRO A 101 -14.12 7.10 0.25
N GLN A 102 -14.14 5.86 0.77
CA GLN A 102 -15.18 5.40 1.67
C GLN A 102 -15.18 6.17 2.99
N TRP A 103 -14.02 6.37 3.59
CA TRP A 103 -13.88 7.09 4.87
C TRP A 103 -14.24 8.56 4.73
N LEU A 104 -13.84 9.20 3.62
CA LEU A 104 -14.21 10.58 3.34
C LEU A 104 -15.71 10.72 3.10
N ARG A 105 -16.35 9.78 2.42
CA ARG A 105 -17.79 9.77 2.23
C ARG A 105 -18.55 9.60 3.55
N LEU A 106 -18.08 8.76 4.46
CA LEU A 106 -18.67 8.64 5.79
C LEU A 106 -18.60 9.94 6.59
N ARG A 107 -17.55 10.73 6.39
CA ARG A 107 -17.36 12.03 7.02
C ARG A 107 -18.18 13.13 6.35
N THR A 108 -18.35 13.06 5.03
CA THR A 108 -18.96 14.10 4.19
C THR A 108 -19.87 13.43 3.17
N PRO A 109 -21.08 12.95 3.60
CA PRO A 109 -21.96 12.10 2.78
C PRO A 109 -22.44 12.73 1.48
N GLU A 110 -22.48 14.08 1.41
CA GLU A 110 -22.88 14.84 0.24
C GLU A 110 -21.83 14.83 -0.88
N ARG A 111 -20.58 14.40 -0.60
CA ARG A 111 -19.53 14.25 -1.58
C ARG A 111 -19.43 12.78 -1.98
N ASP A 112 -19.90 12.46 -3.17
CA ASP A 112 -20.01 11.08 -3.68
C ASP A 112 -19.13 10.80 -4.90
N THR A 113 -18.33 11.78 -5.32
CA THR A 113 -17.50 11.70 -6.52
C THR A 113 -16.03 11.77 -6.16
N VAL A 114 -15.24 10.85 -6.73
CA VAL A 114 -13.78 10.81 -6.63
C VAL A 114 -13.17 11.13 -8.00
N LEU A 115 -12.32 12.14 -8.04
CA LEU A 115 -11.56 12.49 -9.25
C LEU A 115 -10.15 11.91 -9.15
N TYR A 116 -9.71 11.24 -10.20
CA TYR A 116 -8.35 10.73 -10.33
C TYR A 116 -7.87 10.85 -11.78
N PRO A 117 -6.54 10.88 -12.05
CA PRO A 117 -6.01 10.96 -13.40
C PRO A 117 -6.41 9.74 -14.24
N GLU A 118 -6.63 9.93 -15.54
CA GLU A 118 -6.95 8.86 -16.48
C GLU A 118 -5.88 7.77 -16.50
N ILE A 119 -4.60 8.18 -16.47
CA ILE A 119 -3.45 7.28 -16.30
C ILE A 119 -2.99 7.39 -14.86
N SER A 120 -3.26 6.37 -14.09
CA SER A 120 -3.02 6.38 -12.63
C SER A 120 -2.86 4.98 -12.06
N TYR A 121 -2.57 4.92 -10.78
CA TYR A 121 -2.50 3.65 -10.06
C TYR A 121 -3.86 2.93 -10.09
N PRO A 122 -3.92 1.66 -10.53
CA PRO A 122 -5.19 0.96 -10.77
C PRO A 122 -6.14 0.93 -9.58
N THR A 123 -5.61 0.94 -8.37
CA THR A 123 -6.41 0.90 -7.12
C THR A 123 -7.31 2.13 -6.94
N TYR A 124 -7.05 3.25 -7.66
CA TYR A 124 -7.95 4.41 -7.59
C TYR A 124 -9.32 4.15 -8.22
N ALA A 125 -9.38 3.23 -9.19
CA ALA A 125 -10.62 2.88 -9.91
C ALA A 125 -11.34 1.65 -9.31
N MET A 126 -10.75 0.98 -8.35
CA MET A 126 -11.25 -0.25 -7.72
C MET A 126 -11.91 0.06 -6.39
#